data_43b0b9131a13c626779b7d412b0aabb4
#
_entry.id   43b0b9131a13c626779b7d412b0aabb4
#
_cell.length_a   1.000
_cell.length_b   1.000
_cell.length_c   1.000
_cell.angle_alpha   90.00
_cell.angle_beta   90.00
_cell.angle_gamma   90.00
#
_symmetry.space_group_name_H-M   'P 1'
#
loop_
_entity.id
_entity.type
_entity.pdbx_description
1 polymer ?
#
loop_
_entity_poly.entity_id
_entity_poly.type
_entity_poly.pdbx_seq_one_letter_code
_entity_poly.pdbx_strand_id
1 'polypeptide(L)' 'MPVTAYVLIQTEVGKAQVAKQVGPINGVTSAENLTGPSDVIVPAEARSIDDLGRMVVSQIQLTEGITATVTCPVVNL' A
#
# COMPACT_ATOMS: atom_id res chain seq x y z
N MET A 1 9.22 -0.57 -18.10
CA MET A 1 7.74 -0.53 -17.95
C MET A 1 7.39 -0.42 -16.48
N PRO A 2 6.54 0.51 -16.09
CA PRO A 2 6.12 0.59 -14.70
C PRO A 2 5.33 -0.64 -14.28
N VAL A 3 5.49 -0.99 -13.03
CA VAL A 3 4.72 -2.06 -12.40
C VAL A 3 3.64 -1.41 -11.56
N THR A 4 2.41 -1.85 -11.74
CA THR A 4 1.27 -1.40 -10.96
C THR A 4 0.87 -2.49 -9.98
N ALA A 5 0.49 -2.10 -8.78
CA ALA A 5 0.06 -3.06 -7.77
C ALA A 5 -0.99 -2.45 -6.86
N TYR A 6 -1.72 -3.32 -6.18
CA TYR A 6 -2.59 -2.92 -5.08
C TYR A 6 -1.98 -3.46 -3.79
N VAL A 7 -1.77 -2.59 -2.82
CA VAL A 7 -1.29 -2.99 -1.50
C VAL A 7 -2.49 -2.97 -0.56
N LEU A 8 -2.83 -4.13 -0.04
CA LEU A 8 -3.90 -4.28 0.94
C LEU A 8 -3.29 -4.20 2.33
N ILE A 9 -3.84 -3.35 3.18
CA ILE A 9 -3.26 -3.03 4.47
C ILE A 9 -4.26 -3.38 5.57
N GLN A 10 -3.78 -4.09 6.58
CA GLN A 10 -4.50 -4.29 7.82
C GLN A 10 -3.91 -3.35 8.87
N THR A 11 -4.80 -2.72 9.63
CA THR A 11 -4.40 -1.71 10.60
C THR A 11 -4.99 -2.03 11.98
N GLU A 12 -4.38 -1.42 12.99
CA GLU A 12 -4.98 -1.31 14.30
C GLU A 12 -6.09 -0.26 14.29
N VAL A 13 -6.60 0.10 15.45
CA VAL A 13 -7.56 1.20 15.62
C VAL A 13 -6.97 2.48 15.05
N GLY A 14 -7.77 3.26 14.33
CA GLY A 14 -7.31 4.53 13.77
C GLY A 14 -6.88 4.44 12.31
N LYS A 15 -7.44 3.54 11.57
CA LYS A 15 -7.09 3.29 10.16
C LYS A 15 -7.23 4.51 9.24
N ALA A 16 -8.09 5.47 9.58
CA ALA A 16 -8.23 6.69 8.79
C ALA A 16 -6.92 7.49 8.76
N GLN A 17 -6.15 7.46 9.84
CA GLN A 17 -4.85 8.11 9.89
C GLN A 17 -3.83 7.39 9.03
N VAL A 18 -3.89 6.05 8.97
CA VAL A 18 -2.98 5.27 8.13
C VAL A 18 -3.15 5.67 6.68
N ALA A 19 -4.39 5.78 6.18
CA ALA A 19 -4.64 6.21 4.81
C ALA A 19 -4.02 7.59 4.53
N LYS A 20 -4.13 8.52 5.47
CA LYS A 20 -3.53 9.86 5.33
C LYS A 20 -2.01 9.81 5.31
N GLN A 21 -1.41 8.90 6.06
CA GLN A 21 0.04 8.80 6.15
C GLN A 21 0.66 8.12 4.95
N VAL A 22 0.00 7.12 4.37
CA VAL A 22 0.54 6.42 3.20
C VAL A 22 0.27 7.15 1.89
N GLY A 23 -0.78 7.95 1.82
CA GLY A 23 -1.15 8.66 0.59
C GLY A 23 -0.02 9.50 -0.01
N PRO A 24 0.75 10.27 0.78
CA PRO A 24 1.85 11.09 0.24
C PRO A 24 3.10 10.32 -0.15
N ILE A 25 3.19 9.03 0.12
CA ILE A 25 4.40 8.25 -0.22
C ILE A 25 4.60 8.24 -1.73
N ASN A 26 5.84 8.47 -2.15
CA ASN A 26 6.19 8.47 -3.57
C ASN A 26 5.92 7.10 -4.19
N GLY A 27 5.15 7.07 -5.27
CA GLY A 27 4.71 5.83 -5.92
C GLY A 27 3.31 5.41 -5.53
N VAL A 28 2.74 5.98 -4.47
CA VAL A 28 1.36 5.70 -4.07
C VAL A 28 0.42 6.61 -4.88
N THR A 29 -0.54 6.00 -5.56
CA THR A 29 -1.52 6.74 -6.37
C THR A 29 -2.63 7.31 -5.50
N SER A 30 -3.12 6.50 -4.57
CA SER A 30 -4.16 6.91 -3.63
C SER A 30 -4.16 5.98 -2.44
N ALA A 31 -4.99 6.28 -1.45
CA ALA A 31 -5.19 5.41 -0.30
C ALA A 31 -6.64 5.53 0.13
N GLU A 32 -7.35 4.42 0.12
CA GLU A 32 -8.78 4.37 0.40
C GLU A 32 -9.07 3.47 1.58
N ASN A 33 -9.93 3.91 2.48
CA ASN A 33 -10.41 3.07 3.55
C ASN A 33 -11.42 2.06 3.03
N LEU A 34 -11.35 0.84 3.54
CA LEU A 34 -12.23 -0.25 3.17
C LEU A 34 -12.97 -0.80 4.39
N THR A 35 -14.06 -1.49 4.12
CA THR A 35 -14.69 -2.41 5.08
C THR A 35 -14.51 -3.83 4.57
N GLY A 36 -14.19 -4.76 5.46
CA GLY A 36 -13.98 -6.15 5.07
C GLY A 36 -12.66 -6.71 5.59
N PRO A 37 -12.06 -7.68 4.89
CA PRO A 37 -10.84 -8.35 5.38
C PRO A 37 -9.62 -7.45 5.49
N SER A 38 -9.57 -6.38 4.68
CA SER A 38 -8.50 -5.39 4.73
C SER A 38 -9.08 -4.03 5.05
N ASP A 39 -8.29 -3.18 5.67
CA ASP A 39 -8.77 -1.88 6.15
C ASP A 39 -8.48 -0.74 5.18
N VAL A 40 -7.38 -0.84 4.43
CA VAL A 40 -6.96 0.19 3.48
C VAL A 40 -6.49 -0.48 2.20
N ILE A 41 -6.85 0.09 1.06
CA ILE A 41 -6.30 -0.31 -0.24
C ILE A 41 -5.48 0.83 -0.79
N VAL A 42 -4.28 0.51 -1.29
CA VAL A 42 -3.32 1.49 -1.79
C VAL A 42 -2.88 1.09 -3.19
N PRO A 43 -3.46 1.68 -4.23
CA PRO A 43 -2.90 1.53 -5.57
C PRO A 43 -1.54 2.22 -5.64
N ALA A 44 -0.55 1.54 -6.22
CA ALA A 44 0.82 2.03 -6.26
C ALA A 44 1.49 1.68 -7.58
N GLU A 45 2.50 2.46 -7.94
CA GLU A 45 3.33 2.22 -9.12
C GLU A 45 4.80 2.28 -8.74
N ALA A 46 5.61 1.47 -9.41
CA ALA A 46 7.06 1.50 -9.29
C ALA A 46 7.68 1.13 -10.63
N ARG A 47 8.98 1.39 -10.78
CA ARG A 47 9.67 1.08 -12.04
C ARG A 47 9.89 -0.40 -12.22
N SER A 48 9.99 -1.14 -11.13
CA SER A 48 10.22 -2.58 -11.15
C SER A 48 9.56 -3.22 -9.94
N ILE A 49 9.44 -4.54 -9.98
CA ILE A 49 8.91 -5.30 -8.85
C ILE A 49 9.81 -5.16 -7.61
N ASP A 50 11.12 -5.06 -7.82
CA ASP A 50 12.06 -4.85 -6.72
C ASP A 50 11.88 -3.49 -6.07
N ASP A 51 11.71 -2.43 -6.86
CA ASP A 51 11.44 -1.10 -6.34
C ASP A 51 10.11 -1.05 -5.58
N LEU A 52 9.10 -1.75 -6.10
CA LEU A 52 7.81 -1.86 -5.42
C LEU A 52 7.97 -2.51 -4.05
N GLY A 53 8.69 -3.63 -3.99
CA GLY A 53 8.94 -4.32 -2.73
C GLY A 53 9.68 -3.45 -1.73
N ARG A 54 10.70 -2.72 -2.17
CA ARG A 54 11.44 -1.80 -1.30
C ARG A 54 10.53 -0.70 -0.75
N MET A 55 9.68 -0.13 -1.58
CA MET A 55 8.78 0.93 -1.15
C MET A 55 7.80 0.41 -0.10
N VAL A 56 7.23 -0.78 -0.30
CA VAL A 56 6.33 -1.38 0.68
C VAL A 56 7.04 -1.60 2.00
N VAL A 57 8.23 -2.22 1.97
CA VAL A 57 8.95 -2.55 3.21
C VAL A 57 9.47 -1.30 3.90
N SER A 58 10.09 -0.37 3.15
CA SER A 58 10.79 0.75 3.74
C SER A 58 9.88 1.93 4.10
N GLN A 59 8.69 1.99 3.55
CA GLN A 59 7.81 3.14 3.77
C GLN A 59 6.42 2.74 4.26
N ILE A 60 5.75 1.82 3.59
CA ILE A 60 4.39 1.45 3.99
C ILE A 60 4.42 0.67 5.31
N GLN A 61 5.23 -0.38 5.39
CA GLN A 61 5.27 -1.23 6.60
C GLN A 61 5.81 -0.50 7.83
N LEU A 62 6.57 0.58 7.63
CA LEU A 62 7.07 1.38 8.75
C LEU A 62 6.08 2.41 9.25
N THR A 63 4.95 2.58 8.57
CA THR A 63 3.90 3.49 9.01
C THR A 63 3.24 2.95 10.28
N GLU A 64 3.14 3.79 11.30
CA GLU A 64 2.56 3.38 12.58
C GLU A 64 1.09 2.97 12.40
N GLY A 65 0.70 1.90 13.08
CA GLY A 65 -0.65 1.38 13.04
C GLY A 65 -0.89 0.27 12.02
N ILE A 66 0.08 -0.01 11.17
CA ILE A 66 -0.03 -1.10 10.19
C ILE A 66 0.38 -2.41 10.84
N THR A 67 -0.49 -3.42 10.77
CA THR A 67 -0.22 -4.74 11.33
C THR A 67 0.16 -5.77 10.28
N ALA A 68 -0.33 -5.61 9.04
CA ALA A 68 0.00 -6.55 7.95
C ALA A 68 -0.24 -5.88 6.61
N THR A 69 0.52 -6.30 5.60
CA THR A 69 0.32 -5.85 4.21
C THR A 69 0.36 -7.04 3.27
N VAL A 70 -0.44 -6.97 2.21
CA VAL A 70 -0.41 -7.92 1.10
C VAL A 70 -0.27 -7.13 -0.18
N THR A 71 0.80 -7.37 -0.94
CA THR A 71 1.04 -6.71 -2.21
C THR A 71 0.55 -7.58 -3.35
N CYS A 72 -0.34 -7.04 -4.16
CA CYS A 72 -0.95 -7.74 -5.29
C CYS A 72 -0.54 -7.04 -6.60
N PRO A 73 0.55 -7.49 -7.25
CA PRO A 73 0.92 -6.90 -8.53
C PRO A 73 -0.14 -7.17 -9.59
N VAL A 74 -0.35 -6.19 -10.46
CA VAL A 74 -1.27 -6.34 -11.59
C VAL A 74 -0.59 -7.16 -12.67
N VAL A 75 -1.28 -8.18 -13.16
CA VAL A 75 -0.78 -9.04 -14.23
C VAL A 75 -1.51 -8.67 -15.51
N ASN A 76 -0.74 -8.36 -16.57
CA ASN A 76 -1.28 -8.08 -17.89
C ASN A 76 -1.18 -9.36 -18.72
N LEU A 77 -2.33 -9.92 -19.06
CA LEU A 77 -2.41 -11.18 -19.84
C LEU A 77 -2.73 -10.93 -21.30
#